data_f0f9cb672f643625896de77141b16e60
#
_entry.id   f0f9cb672f643625896de77141b16e60
#
_cell.length_a   1.000
_cell.length_b   1.000
_cell.length_c   1.000
_cell.angle_alpha   90.00
_cell.angle_beta   90.00
_cell.angle_gamma   90.00
#
_symmetry.space_group_name_H-M   'P 1'
#
loop_
_entity.id
_entity.type
_entity.pdbx_description
1 polymer ?
#
loop_
_entity_poly.entity_id
_entity_poly.type
_entity_poly.pdbx_seq_one_letter_code
_entity_poly.pdbx_strand_id
1 'polypeptide(L)' 'MSELSIEIGRLIRKKRTEKKITQEALALQCGIDRSYLGRIERGEVNITVLKLYEIAHILKVEPYHLLPKD' A
#
# COMPACT_ATOMS: atom_id res chain seq x y z
N MET A 1 1.27 -8.97 -13.29
CA MET A 1 0.63 -8.83 -11.96
C MET A 1 0.42 -10.19 -11.35
N SER A 2 0.70 -10.33 -10.09
CA SER A 2 0.43 -11.56 -9.37
C SER A 2 -0.80 -11.36 -8.50
N GLU A 3 -1.43 -12.47 -8.15
CA GLU A 3 -2.57 -12.44 -7.26
C GLU A 3 -2.18 -11.83 -5.92
N LEU A 4 -0.99 -12.13 -5.43
CA LEU A 4 -0.48 -11.56 -4.18
C LEU A 4 -0.34 -10.05 -4.27
N SER A 5 0.22 -9.55 -5.37
CA SER A 5 0.37 -8.10 -5.57
C SER A 5 -0.99 -7.40 -5.57
N ILE A 6 -1.99 -8.02 -6.19
CA ILE A 6 -3.34 -7.47 -6.25
C ILE A 6 -3.93 -7.41 -4.85
N GLU A 7 -3.78 -8.49 -4.07
CA GLU A 7 -4.32 -8.53 -2.72
C GLU A 7 -3.64 -7.53 -1.80
N ILE A 8 -2.32 -7.42 -1.89
CA ILE A 8 -1.59 -6.45 -1.07
C ILE A 8 -2.03 -5.03 -1.42
N GLY A 9 -2.14 -4.74 -2.72
CA GLY A 9 -2.59 -3.43 -3.17
C GLY A 9 -3.97 -3.09 -2.66
N ARG A 10 -4.88 -4.07 -2.69
CA ARG A 10 -6.23 -3.88 -2.19
C ARG A 10 -6.24 -3.56 -0.70
N LEU A 11 -5.40 -4.27 0.06
CA LEU A 11 -5.32 -4.05 1.50
C LEU A 11 -4.71 -2.70 1.85
N ILE A 12 -3.72 -2.26 1.07
CA ILE A 12 -3.14 -0.93 1.26
C ILE A 12 -4.21 0.12 1.04
N ARG A 13 -4.97 0.00 -0.05
CA ARG A 13 -6.04 0.95 -0.35
C ARG A 13 -7.11 0.93 0.74
N LYS A 14 -7.48 -0.25 1.22
CA LYS A 14 -8.48 -0.39 2.26
C LYS A 14 -8.06 0.35 3.52
N LYS A 15 -6.83 0.10 3.98
CA LYS A 15 -6.35 0.76 5.20
C LYS A 15 -6.20 2.24 5.00
N ARG A 16 -5.73 2.66 3.82
CA ARG A 16 -5.60 4.08 3.52
C ARG A 16 -6.95 4.79 3.59
N THR A 17 -7.96 4.23 2.95
CA THR A 17 -9.29 4.86 2.93
C THR A 17 -9.95 4.81 4.30
N GLU A 18 -9.73 3.76 5.08
CA GLU A 18 -10.23 3.69 6.45
C GLU A 18 -9.63 4.81 7.31
N LYS A 19 -8.39 5.18 7.03
CA LYS A 19 -7.72 6.26 7.77
C LYS A 19 -8.02 7.62 7.17
N LYS A 20 -8.82 7.67 6.10
CA LYS A 20 -9.18 8.92 5.42
C LYS A 20 -7.97 9.67 4.88
N ILE A 21 -6.99 8.93 4.38
CA ILE A 21 -5.78 9.49 3.79
C ILE A 21 -5.89 9.36 2.27
N THR A 22 -5.60 10.45 1.55
CA THR A 22 -5.63 10.43 0.09
C THR A 22 -4.40 9.72 -0.46
N GLN A 23 -4.49 9.26 -1.72
CA GLN A 23 -3.32 8.69 -2.38
C GLN A 23 -2.18 9.71 -2.43
N GLU A 24 -2.52 10.96 -2.71
CA GLU A 24 -1.54 12.02 -2.79
C GLU A 24 -0.78 12.19 -1.47
N ALA A 25 -1.53 12.22 -0.36
CA ALA A 25 -0.92 12.38 0.95
C ALA A 25 -0.03 11.20 1.33
N LEU A 26 -0.50 9.98 1.07
CA LEU A 26 0.30 8.81 1.39
C LEU A 26 1.55 8.75 0.51
N ALA A 27 1.41 9.03 -0.77
CA ALA A 27 2.55 9.01 -1.68
C ALA A 27 3.61 10.03 -1.25
N LEU A 28 3.17 11.23 -0.86
CA LEU A 28 4.08 12.26 -0.39
C LEU A 28 4.87 11.79 0.83
N GLN A 29 4.19 11.18 1.79
CA GLN A 29 4.85 10.70 3.00
C GLN A 29 5.78 9.53 2.74
N CYS A 30 5.49 8.74 1.71
CA CYS A 30 6.35 7.62 1.32
C CYS A 30 7.48 8.03 0.38
N GLY A 31 7.50 9.27 -0.06
CA GLY A 31 8.52 9.74 -0.99
C GLY A 31 8.40 9.12 -2.37
N ILE A 32 7.18 8.80 -2.82
CA ILE A 32 6.95 8.23 -4.14
C ILE A 32 5.90 9.06 -4.88
N ASP A 33 5.83 8.86 -6.19
CA ASP A 33 4.82 9.52 -7.00
C ASP A 33 3.44 8.96 -6.72
N ARG A 34 2.43 9.82 -6.78
CA ARG A 34 1.05 9.37 -6.61
C ARG A 34 0.69 8.31 -7.66
N SER A 35 1.16 8.48 -8.90
CA SER A 35 0.88 7.50 -9.94
C SER A 35 1.49 6.13 -9.63
N TYR A 36 2.66 6.12 -9.00
CA TYR A 36 3.30 4.87 -8.61
C TYR A 36 2.51 4.20 -7.49
N LEU A 37 2.04 4.98 -6.51
CA LEU A 37 1.20 4.44 -5.46
C LEU A 37 -0.09 3.86 -6.04
N GLY A 38 -0.67 4.54 -7.04
CA GLY A 38 -1.85 4.03 -7.71
C GLY A 38 -1.59 2.66 -8.34
N ARG A 39 -0.41 2.49 -8.95
CA ARG A 39 -0.03 1.21 -9.53
C ARG A 39 0.13 0.13 -8.47
N ILE A 40 0.71 0.50 -7.31
CA ILE A 40 0.81 -0.43 -6.18
C ILE A 40 -0.57 -0.89 -5.74
N GLU A 41 -1.50 0.06 -5.59
CA GLU A 41 -2.84 -0.26 -5.09
C GLU A 41 -3.63 -1.11 -6.08
N ARG A 42 -3.32 -1.00 -7.38
CA ARG A 42 -3.96 -1.84 -8.39
C ARG A 42 -3.28 -3.18 -8.59
N GLY A 43 -2.17 -3.42 -7.87
CA GLY A 43 -1.45 -4.68 -7.97
C GLY A 43 -0.59 -4.80 -9.21
N GLU A 44 -0.22 -3.68 -9.81
CA GLU A 44 0.54 -3.66 -11.07
C GLU A 44 2.04 -3.73 -10.86
N VAL A 45 2.51 -3.64 -9.62
CA VAL A 45 3.94 -3.69 -9.33
C VAL A 45 4.18 -4.65 -8.17
N ASN A 46 5.38 -5.22 -8.14
CA ASN A 46 5.81 -6.05 -7.03
C ASN A 46 6.43 -5.15 -5.98
N ILE A 47 5.69 -4.90 -4.91
CA ILE A 47 6.17 -4.03 -3.86
C ILE A 47 7.29 -4.72 -3.08
N THR A 48 8.31 -3.95 -2.72
CA THR A 48 9.39 -4.50 -1.89
C THR A 48 8.93 -4.58 -0.43
N VAL A 49 9.60 -5.46 0.33
CA VAL A 49 9.30 -5.59 1.76
C VAL A 49 9.56 -4.26 2.47
N LEU A 50 10.65 -3.57 2.11
CA LEU A 50 10.96 -2.29 2.74
C LEU A 50 9.86 -1.27 2.49
N LYS A 51 9.35 -1.19 1.27
CA LYS A 51 8.29 -0.25 0.95
C LYS A 51 6.99 -0.62 1.67
N LEU A 52 6.72 -1.91 1.77
CA LEU A 52 5.54 -2.38 2.49
C LEU A 52 5.59 -1.95 3.96
N TYR A 53 6.74 -2.11 4.60
CA TYR A 53 6.91 -1.69 5.99
C TYR A 53 6.80 -0.18 6.15
N GLU A 54 7.33 0.59 5.19
CA GLU A 54 7.20 2.04 5.21
C GLU A 54 5.74 2.47 5.16
N ILE A 55 4.98 1.87 4.23
CA ILE A 55 3.56 2.20 4.07
C ILE A 55 2.80 1.85 5.34
N ALA A 56 3.08 0.67 5.91
CA ALA A 56 2.43 0.24 7.14
C ALA A 56 2.70 1.23 8.26
N HIS A 57 3.95 1.68 8.38
CA HIS A 57 4.35 2.63 9.41
C HIS A 57 3.57 3.93 9.28
N ILE A 58 3.47 4.45 8.05
CA ILE A 58 2.77 5.71 7.81
C ILE A 58 1.28 5.56 8.08
N LEU A 59 0.70 4.43 7.70
CA LEU A 59 -0.70 4.14 7.95
C LEU A 59 -0.99 3.76 9.40
N LYS A 60 0.07 3.59 10.20
CA LYS A 60 -0.04 3.21 11.62
C LYS A 60 -0.77 1.89 11.79
N VAL A 61 -0.41 0.93 10.95
CA VAL A 61 -0.91 -0.44 11.05
C VAL A 61 0.29 -1.38 11.08
N GLU A 62 0.06 -2.60 11.56
CA GLU A 62 1.12 -3.62 11.52
C GLU A 62 1.31 -4.08 10.08
N PRO A 63 2.54 -4.42 9.68
CA PRO A 63 2.77 -4.88 8.31
C PRO A 63 1.89 -6.06 7.90
N TYR A 64 1.57 -6.97 8.84
CA TYR A 64 0.73 -8.10 8.50
C TYR A 64 -0.70 -7.72 8.15
N HIS A 65 -1.13 -6.52 8.51
CA HIS A 65 -2.46 -6.02 8.11
C HIS A 65 -2.53 -5.73 6.61
N LEU A 66 -1.38 -5.65 5.96
CA LEU A 66 -1.30 -5.40 4.52
C LEU A 66 -1.04 -6.68 3.74
N LEU A 67 -1.04 -7.82 4.41
CA LEU A 67 -0.82 -9.11 3.78
C LEU A 67 -2.10 -9.92 3.83
N PRO A 68 -2.39 -10.70 2.77
CA PRO A 68 -3.60 -11.51 2.77
C PRO A 68 -3.52 -12.63 3.81
N LYS A 69 -4.66 -12.99 4.34
CA LYS A 69 -4.75 -14.12 5.26
C LYS A 69 -4.89 -15.40 4.46
N ASP A 70 -4.31 -16.46 4.98
CA ASP A 70 -4.47 -17.78 4.38
C ASP A 70 -5.85 -18.36 4.67
#